data_108a05ebf49f22c680d426a6e53c0a22
#
_entry.id   108a05ebf49f22c680d426a6e53c0a22
#
_cell.length_a   1.000
_cell.length_b   1.000
_cell.length_c   1.000
_cell.angle_alpha   90.00
_cell.angle_beta   90.00
_cell.angle_gamma   90.00
#
_symmetry.space_group_name_H-M   'P 1'
#
loop_
_entity.id
_entity.type
_entity.pdbx_description
1 polymer ?
#
loop_
_entity_poly.entity_id
_entity_poly.type
_entity_poly.pdbx_seq_one_letter_code
_entity_poly.pdbx_strand_id
1 'polypeptide(L)'
;MNKLLCGLVIFTVACIAQAQGNFATTSEIRAALDSGTITSELLVSRYLKQINQLNDKLHAVTQLSPLAMEEARRLDRLRREGQILGPLHGIPVLVKDNIDTGDGLANTAGSILLSDNIPADDAFLVQQLKKRGAIILGKANLSEWANFRSTNSSSGWSGTGGQARNPFDLSRSPCGSSAGSAIAVSAGMIPLAVGTETDGSITCPAAVSGIVGIKPTLGLISRSGIIPISAYQDTAGPMAATVTGATLMLDAMVGQDSGDSDSLAPSGQYADALNPEGLKGKRIGVVRNLMGYSPQTDAVFELALTVLQEQGATIVDNANIETLEKIHGLEFELLAWEFKDALNEYLANSPSQYKSLEALIAANQNARETEMPFFGQEIFEMAQGSRGRKEESFAHKIEELRQLARAQGIDATMAKHNVDILIAPTVSPAWKIDHINGDHFTGSATTPAAVAGYPHITVPMGFVQHLPVGLSFFASANQEDRLIAAAYNYEQASKQRRAPRFLNGDPAPYISGTN
;
A
#
# COMPACT_ATOMS: atom_id res chain seq x y z
N MET A 1 -29.89 -56.75 -31.09
CA MET A 1 -28.98 -55.74 -31.62
C MET A 1 -29.10 -54.47 -30.77
N ASN A 2 -28.41 -54.48 -29.64
CA ASN A 2 -28.38 -53.35 -28.72
C ASN A 2 -27.06 -52.63 -28.85
N LYS A 3 -27.11 -51.37 -29.27
CA LYS A 3 -25.96 -50.45 -29.20
C LYS A 3 -26.01 -49.70 -27.89
N LEU A 4 -25.14 -50.02 -26.94
CA LEU A 4 -24.80 -49.18 -25.81
C LEU A 4 -24.11 -47.91 -26.29
N LEU A 5 -24.71 -46.75 -26.08
CA LEU A 5 -24.02 -45.47 -26.12
C LEU A 5 -23.37 -45.25 -24.74
N CYS A 6 -22.07 -45.41 -24.64
CA CYS A 6 -21.25 -44.89 -23.56
C CYS A 6 -21.13 -43.39 -23.71
N GLY A 7 -21.84 -42.64 -22.89
CA GLY A 7 -21.63 -41.18 -22.73
C GLY A 7 -20.29 -40.90 -22.07
N LEU A 8 -19.32 -40.42 -22.86
CA LEU A 8 -18.06 -39.91 -22.35
C LEU A 8 -18.29 -38.54 -21.74
N VAL A 9 -18.44 -38.51 -20.43
CA VAL A 9 -18.41 -37.25 -19.66
C VAL A 9 -16.96 -36.76 -19.72
N ILE A 10 -16.68 -35.84 -20.63
CA ILE A 10 -15.42 -35.11 -20.66
C ILE A 10 -15.45 -34.15 -19.48
N PHE A 11 -14.88 -34.58 -18.36
CA PHE A 11 -14.39 -33.66 -17.35
C PHE A 11 -13.29 -32.84 -18.01
N THR A 12 -13.61 -31.66 -18.48
CA THR A 12 -12.61 -30.62 -18.71
C THR A 12 -12.02 -30.24 -17.37
N VAL A 13 -11.02 -31.01 -16.95
CA VAL A 13 -10.02 -30.51 -16.01
C VAL A 13 -9.44 -29.30 -16.71
N ALA A 14 -9.84 -28.10 -16.28
CA ALA A 14 -9.17 -26.89 -16.63
C ALA A 14 -7.71 -27.10 -16.21
N CYS A 15 -6.88 -27.50 -17.15
CA CYS A 15 -5.44 -27.39 -17.03
C CYS A 15 -5.20 -25.97 -16.59
N ILE A 16 -4.77 -25.77 -15.34
CA ILE A 16 -4.17 -24.51 -14.89
C ILE A 16 -2.98 -24.37 -15.83
N ALA A 17 -3.20 -23.58 -16.86
CA ALA A 17 -2.24 -23.37 -17.93
C ALA A 17 -0.95 -22.85 -17.29
N GLN A 18 0.07 -23.67 -17.39
CA GLN A 18 1.44 -23.20 -17.44
C GLN A 18 1.51 -22.27 -18.65
N ALA A 19 1.33 -21.00 -18.43
CA ALA A 19 1.89 -19.95 -19.26
C ALA A 19 1.45 -18.60 -18.74
N GLN A 20 2.41 -17.79 -18.41
CA GLN A 20 2.33 -16.33 -18.46
C GLN A 20 1.15 -15.69 -17.69
N GLY A 21 1.33 -15.49 -16.37
CA GLY A 21 0.78 -14.31 -15.75
C GLY A 21 -0.68 -14.32 -15.30
N ASN A 22 -1.33 -15.44 -15.12
CA ASN A 22 -2.60 -15.47 -14.38
C ASN A 22 -2.31 -15.59 -12.89
N PHE A 23 -2.14 -14.43 -12.24
CA PHE A 23 -2.04 -14.36 -10.81
C PHE A 23 -3.42 -14.64 -10.22
N ALA A 24 -3.54 -15.73 -9.45
CA ALA A 24 -4.78 -16.06 -8.77
C ALA A 24 -5.15 -14.94 -7.78
N THR A 25 -6.41 -14.52 -7.81
CA THR A 25 -6.96 -13.60 -6.83
C THR A 25 -7.04 -14.25 -5.46
N THR A 26 -7.11 -13.45 -4.39
CA THR A 26 -7.31 -13.96 -3.03
C THR A 26 -8.54 -14.87 -2.92
N SER A 27 -9.62 -14.53 -3.63
CA SER A 27 -10.84 -15.34 -3.66
C SER A 27 -10.62 -16.71 -4.31
N GLU A 28 -9.89 -16.77 -5.42
CA GLU A 28 -9.54 -18.03 -6.10
C GLU A 28 -8.61 -18.90 -5.25
N ILE A 29 -7.63 -18.28 -4.56
CA ILE A 29 -6.75 -18.97 -3.62
C ILE A 29 -7.57 -19.58 -2.47
N ARG A 30 -8.47 -18.81 -1.86
CA ARG A 30 -9.37 -19.32 -0.80
C ARG A 30 -10.20 -20.49 -1.28
N ALA A 31 -10.86 -20.38 -2.42
CA ALA A 31 -11.66 -21.45 -2.99
C ALA A 31 -10.82 -22.72 -3.24
N ALA A 32 -9.58 -22.58 -3.71
CA ALA A 32 -8.67 -23.70 -3.93
C ALA A 32 -8.20 -24.35 -2.62
N LEU A 33 -7.96 -23.57 -1.57
CA LEU A 33 -7.63 -24.07 -0.24
C LEU A 33 -8.85 -24.76 0.40
N ASP A 34 -10.04 -24.18 0.29
CA ASP A 34 -11.28 -24.72 0.88
C ASP A 34 -11.72 -26.02 0.21
N SER A 35 -11.52 -26.14 -1.09
CA SER A 35 -11.77 -27.39 -1.84
C SER A 35 -10.68 -28.46 -1.68
N GLY A 36 -9.56 -28.14 -1.02
CA GLY A 36 -8.40 -29.01 -0.92
C GLY A 36 -7.62 -29.21 -2.22
N THR A 37 -7.91 -28.40 -3.26
CA THR A 37 -7.17 -28.44 -4.55
C THR A 37 -5.70 -28.02 -4.39
N ILE A 38 -5.44 -27.15 -3.40
CA ILE A 38 -4.09 -26.73 -3.01
C ILE A 38 -3.97 -26.75 -1.49
N THR A 39 -2.75 -26.96 -0.98
CA THR A 39 -2.41 -26.80 0.44
C THR A 39 -1.68 -25.49 0.68
N SER A 40 -1.68 -25.01 1.93
CA SER A 40 -0.91 -23.82 2.33
C SER A 40 0.59 -24.05 2.10
N GLU A 41 1.10 -25.26 2.40
CA GLU A 41 2.49 -25.64 2.14
C GLU A 41 2.86 -25.52 0.66
N LEU A 42 2.01 -26.03 -0.25
CA LEU A 42 2.25 -25.92 -1.69
C LEU A 42 2.15 -24.45 -2.16
N LEU A 43 1.22 -23.69 -1.61
CA LEU A 43 1.03 -22.27 -1.92
C LEU A 43 2.27 -21.46 -1.53
N VAL A 44 2.76 -21.60 -0.31
CA VAL A 44 3.99 -20.94 0.18
C VAL A 44 5.18 -21.35 -0.69
N SER A 45 5.35 -22.64 -1.00
CA SER A 45 6.42 -23.12 -1.87
C SER A 45 6.39 -22.47 -3.26
N ARG A 46 5.20 -22.27 -3.85
CA ARG A 46 5.04 -21.59 -5.15
C ARG A 46 5.47 -20.12 -5.07
N TYR A 47 5.08 -19.40 -4.03
CA TYR A 47 5.45 -17.99 -3.86
C TYR A 47 6.94 -17.81 -3.57
N LEU A 48 7.55 -18.67 -2.74
CA LEU A 48 8.99 -18.68 -2.53
C LEU A 48 9.76 -18.88 -3.85
N LYS A 49 9.28 -19.81 -4.70
CA LYS A 49 9.85 -20.00 -6.04
C LYS A 49 9.69 -18.77 -6.93
N GLN A 50 8.52 -18.12 -6.91
CA GLN A 50 8.26 -16.90 -7.68
C GLN A 50 9.14 -15.74 -7.23
N ILE A 51 9.29 -15.57 -5.92
CA ILE A 51 10.20 -14.57 -5.33
C ILE A 51 11.64 -14.84 -5.83
N ASN A 52 12.12 -16.08 -5.70
CA ASN A 52 13.47 -16.44 -6.15
C ASN A 52 13.72 -16.18 -7.65
N GLN A 53 12.68 -16.26 -8.49
CA GLN A 53 12.80 -16.03 -9.94
C GLN A 53 12.79 -14.53 -10.31
N LEU A 54 12.11 -13.70 -9.55
CA LEU A 54 11.85 -12.30 -9.92
C LEU A 54 12.60 -11.28 -9.08
N ASN A 55 12.99 -11.64 -7.85
CA ASN A 55 13.48 -10.65 -6.90
C ASN A 55 14.81 -9.99 -7.31
N ASP A 56 15.71 -10.72 -7.99
CA ASP A 56 16.96 -10.15 -8.52
C ASP A 56 16.73 -9.01 -9.52
N LYS A 57 15.56 -8.97 -10.18
CA LYS A 57 15.19 -7.91 -11.12
C LYS A 57 14.38 -6.82 -10.48
N LEU A 58 13.53 -7.16 -9.50
CA LEU A 58 12.52 -6.28 -8.94
C LEU A 58 12.91 -5.66 -7.61
N HIS A 59 13.79 -6.32 -6.85
CA HIS A 59 14.21 -5.89 -5.51
C HIS A 59 13.00 -5.62 -4.58
N ALA A 60 11.98 -6.48 -4.62
CA ALA A 60 10.73 -6.30 -3.90
C ALA A 60 10.75 -6.88 -2.48
N VAL A 61 11.59 -7.87 -2.21
CA VAL A 61 11.64 -8.62 -0.94
C VAL A 61 13.05 -8.55 -0.37
N THR A 62 13.17 -8.14 0.90
CA THR A 62 14.47 -8.01 1.60
C THR A 62 14.81 -9.25 2.41
N GLN A 63 13.82 -9.86 3.06
CA GLN A 63 14.03 -11.00 3.96
C GLN A 63 12.85 -11.99 3.83
N LEU A 64 13.13 -13.29 4.00
CA LEU A 64 12.13 -14.35 4.03
C LEU A 64 12.05 -14.98 5.41
N SER A 65 10.85 -15.22 5.91
CA SER A 65 10.63 -15.82 7.23
C SER A 65 11.05 -17.28 7.25
N PRO A 66 11.95 -17.68 8.18
CA PRO A 66 12.34 -19.08 8.34
C PRO A 66 11.19 -19.95 8.83
N LEU A 67 10.15 -19.35 9.43
CA LEU A 67 9.00 -20.05 10.01
C LEU A 67 7.86 -20.27 9.02
N ALA A 68 7.87 -19.65 7.83
CA ALA A 68 6.74 -19.64 6.90
C ALA A 68 6.26 -21.05 6.49
N MET A 69 7.20 -21.96 6.20
CA MET A 69 6.87 -23.34 5.80
C MET A 69 6.32 -24.19 6.98
N GLU A 70 6.83 -24.00 8.18
CA GLU A 70 6.32 -24.66 9.37
C GLU A 70 4.90 -24.22 9.68
N GLU A 71 4.65 -22.91 9.61
CA GLU A 71 3.34 -22.33 9.83
C GLU A 71 2.33 -22.81 8.77
N ALA A 72 2.74 -22.89 7.50
CA ALA A 72 1.90 -23.43 6.43
C ALA A 72 1.45 -24.88 6.75
N ARG A 73 2.38 -25.75 7.17
CA ARG A 73 2.07 -27.13 7.58
C ARG A 73 1.14 -27.17 8.80
N ARG A 74 1.33 -26.27 9.77
CA ARG A 74 0.48 -26.15 10.95
C ARG A 74 -0.97 -25.82 10.55
N LEU A 75 -1.14 -24.82 9.69
CA LEU A 75 -2.45 -24.41 9.20
C LEU A 75 -3.12 -25.47 8.34
N ASP A 76 -2.37 -26.21 7.52
CA ASP A 76 -2.90 -27.37 6.79
C ASP A 76 -3.38 -28.49 7.71
N ARG A 77 -2.73 -28.72 8.86
CA ARG A 77 -3.23 -29.67 9.88
C ARG A 77 -4.54 -29.18 10.49
N LEU A 78 -4.61 -27.92 10.92
CA LEU A 78 -5.83 -27.32 11.46
C LEU A 78 -7.00 -27.40 10.47
N ARG A 79 -6.77 -27.14 9.19
CA ARG A 79 -7.79 -27.26 8.13
C ARG A 79 -8.31 -28.69 8.02
N ARG A 80 -7.45 -29.70 8.05
CA ARG A 80 -7.86 -31.12 8.05
C ARG A 80 -8.70 -31.51 9.28
N GLU A 81 -8.47 -30.85 10.40
CA GLU A 81 -9.21 -30.99 11.64
C GLU A 81 -10.51 -30.17 11.69
N GLY A 82 -10.83 -29.43 10.60
CA GLY A 82 -12.00 -28.56 10.50
C GLY A 82 -11.85 -27.23 11.24
N GLN A 83 -10.63 -26.87 11.66
CA GLN A 83 -10.34 -25.66 12.41
C GLN A 83 -9.83 -24.56 11.46
N ILE A 84 -10.71 -23.67 11.03
CA ILE A 84 -10.40 -22.52 10.19
C ILE A 84 -10.33 -21.26 11.06
N LEU A 85 -9.16 -20.61 11.13
CA LEU A 85 -8.92 -19.46 12.00
C LEU A 85 -9.57 -18.17 11.49
N GLY A 86 -9.77 -18.03 10.18
CA GLY A 86 -10.36 -16.84 9.60
C GLY A 86 -10.22 -16.75 8.07
N PRO A 87 -10.53 -15.58 7.48
CA PRO A 87 -10.59 -15.43 6.03
C PRO A 87 -9.24 -15.57 5.33
N LEU A 88 -8.13 -15.43 6.06
CA LEU A 88 -6.77 -15.56 5.53
C LEU A 88 -6.09 -16.87 5.89
N HIS A 89 -6.83 -17.87 6.39
CA HIS A 89 -6.28 -19.15 6.82
C HIS A 89 -5.47 -19.84 5.73
N GLY A 90 -4.14 -19.89 5.92
CA GLY A 90 -3.18 -20.52 5.00
C GLY A 90 -2.72 -19.63 3.84
N ILE A 91 -3.08 -18.36 3.82
CA ILE A 91 -2.68 -17.40 2.78
C ILE A 91 -1.40 -16.66 3.22
N PRO A 92 -0.33 -16.66 2.40
CA PRO A 92 0.89 -15.93 2.71
C PRO A 92 0.74 -14.43 2.47
N VAL A 93 1.42 -13.65 3.33
CA VAL A 93 1.43 -12.19 3.35
C VAL A 93 2.88 -11.70 3.50
N LEU A 94 3.27 -10.66 2.74
CA LEU A 94 4.48 -9.88 3.02
C LEU A 94 4.13 -8.66 3.87
N VAL A 95 5.01 -8.29 4.79
CA VAL A 95 4.89 -7.04 5.56
C VAL A 95 6.05 -6.11 5.21
N LYS A 96 5.76 -4.80 5.11
CA LYS A 96 6.78 -3.78 4.82
C LYS A 96 7.88 -3.81 5.89
N ASP A 97 9.13 -3.57 5.48
CA ASP A 97 10.31 -3.65 6.35
C ASP A 97 10.46 -2.43 7.28
N ASN A 98 9.34 -1.95 7.82
CA ASN A 98 9.23 -1.04 8.94
C ASN A 98 8.19 -1.53 9.97
N ILE A 99 7.79 -2.82 9.88
CA ILE A 99 6.78 -3.45 10.74
C ILE A 99 7.45 -4.60 11.50
N ASP A 100 7.33 -4.62 12.82
CA ASP A 100 7.91 -5.65 13.68
C ASP A 100 7.30 -7.03 13.44
N THR A 101 8.17 -8.05 13.40
CA THR A 101 7.77 -9.47 13.36
C THR A 101 8.63 -10.27 14.33
N GLY A 102 8.00 -11.05 15.20
CA GLY A 102 8.65 -11.91 16.20
C GLY A 102 9.13 -13.26 15.64
N ASP A 103 9.62 -13.28 14.41
CA ASP A 103 10.09 -14.48 13.70
C ASP A 103 11.59 -14.48 13.39
N GLY A 104 12.33 -13.58 14.08
CA GLY A 104 13.79 -13.46 13.95
C GLY A 104 14.26 -12.61 12.78
N LEU A 105 13.35 -11.95 12.06
CA LEU A 105 13.69 -10.99 11.00
C LEU A 105 13.94 -9.60 11.58
N ALA A 106 14.92 -8.89 11.02
CA ALA A 106 15.16 -7.51 11.40
C ALA A 106 14.06 -6.59 10.89
N ASN A 107 13.77 -5.51 11.63
CA ASN A 107 12.93 -4.40 11.20
C ASN A 107 13.83 -3.20 10.92
N THR A 108 14.16 -2.98 9.64
CA THR A 108 15.29 -2.14 9.26
C THR A 108 14.91 -0.73 8.80
N ALA A 109 13.66 -0.45 8.52
CA ALA A 109 13.25 0.74 7.75
C ALA A 109 14.07 0.92 6.45
N GLY A 110 14.69 -0.16 5.95
CA GLY A 110 15.57 -0.16 4.78
C GLY A 110 17.03 0.22 5.06
N SER A 111 17.39 0.62 6.27
CA SER A 111 18.74 0.99 6.66
C SER A 111 19.56 -0.23 7.10
N ILE A 112 20.79 -0.37 6.61
CA ILE A 112 21.72 -1.41 7.05
C ILE A 112 22.13 -1.25 8.51
N LEU A 113 22.03 -0.04 9.06
CA LEU A 113 22.35 0.26 10.44
C LEU A 113 21.37 -0.38 11.44
N LEU A 114 20.15 -0.71 11.00
CA LEU A 114 19.15 -1.40 11.81
C LEU A 114 19.10 -2.91 11.57
N SER A 115 20.14 -3.51 11.00
CA SER A 115 20.22 -4.97 10.81
C SER A 115 20.23 -5.77 12.12
N ASP A 116 20.57 -5.15 13.24
CA ASP A 116 20.52 -5.70 14.60
C ASP A 116 19.17 -5.46 15.31
N ASN A 117 18.27 -4.69 14.71
CA ASN A 117 16.94 -4.42 15.25
C ASN A 117 16.00 -5.60 14.99
N ILE A 118 16.17 -6.69 15.76
CA ILE A 118 15.38 -7.92 15.66
C ILE A 118 14.34 -7.93 16.78
N PRO A 119 13.07 -7.54 16.51
CA PRO A 119 12.02 -7.51 17.51
C PRO A 119 11.72 -8.90 18.09
N ALA A 120 11.49 -8.98 19.41
CA ALA A 120 11.07 -10.21 20.05
C ALA A 120 9.59 -10.54 19.80
N ASP A 121 8.79 -9.51 19.61
CA ASP A 121 7.34 -9.59 19.48
C ASP A 121 6.86 -9.09 18.11
N ASP A 122 5.69 -9.57 17.69
CA ASP A 122 5.00 -9.08 16.51
C ASP A 122 4.36 -7.70 16.77
N ALA A 123 4.37 -6.82 15.78
CA ALA A 123 3.47 -5.68 15.73
C ALA A 123 2.01 -6.12 15.92
N PHE A 124 1.17 -5.28 16.52
CA PHE A 124 -0.22 -5.65 16.80
C PHE A 124 -0.96 -6.14 15.53
N LEU A 125 -0.81 -5.44 14.41
CA LEU A 125 -1.42 -5.85 13.14
C LEU A 125 -0.94 -7.23 12.65
N VAL A 126 0.32 -7.58 12.91
CA VAL A 126 0.88 -8.91 12.56
C VAL A 126 0.27 -9.99 13.44
N GLN A 127 0.08 -9.70 14.74
CA GLN A 127 -0.66 -10.60 15.64
C GLN A 127 -2.09 -10.84 15.14
N GLN A 128 -2.79 -9.77 14.69
CA GLN A 128 -4.14 -9.91 14.14
C GLN A 128 -4.16 -10.77 12.87
N LEU A 129 -3.23 -10.52 11.93
CA LEU A 129 -3.07 -11.34 10.72
C LEU A 129 -2.86 -12.82 11.05
N LYS A 130 -1.93 -13.14 11.97
CA LYS A 130 -1.66 -14.53 12.42
C LYS A 130 -2.88 -15.16 13.11
N LYS A 131 -3.61 -14.40 13.94
CA LYS A 131 -4.87 -14.85 14.56
C LYS A 131 -5.94 -15.22 13.54
N ARG A 132 -5.96 -14.56 12.37
CA ARG A 132 -6.87 -14.83 11.26
C ARG A 132 -6.32 -15.83 10.25
N GLY A 133 -5.17 -16.47 10.58
CA GLY A 133 -4.59 -17.56 9.81
C GLY A 133 -3.68 -17.15 8.65
N ALA A 134 -3.26 -15.91 8.58
CA ALA A 134 -2.26 -15.48 7.60
C ALA A 134 -0.87 -16.04 7.95
N ILE A 135 -0.07 -16.32 6.92
CA ILE A 135 1.33 -16.76 7.05
C ILE A 135 2.23 -15.58 6.70
N ILE A 136 3.02 -15.10 7.64
CA ILE A 136 4.02 -14.07 7.35
C ILE A 136 5.15 -14.71 6.55
N LEU A 137 5.27 -14.32 5.27
CA LEU A 137 6.26 -14.89 4.36
C LEU A 137 7.61 -14.19 4.43
N GLY A 138 7.64 -12.93 4.86
CA GLY A 138 8.86 -12.14 4.97
C GLY A 138 8.61 -10.64 4.93
N LYS A 139 9.70 -9.89 4.69
CA LYS A 139 9.74 -8.43 4.64
C LYS A 139 9.79 -7.93 3.21
N ALA A 140 8.92 -6.96 2.89
CA ALA A 140 8.93 -6.25 1.62
C ALA A 140 9.84 -5.03 1.67
N ASN A 141 10.62 -4.82 0.62
CA ASN A 141 11.47 -3.64 0.45
C ASN A 141 10.63 -2.35 0.47
N LEU A 142 11.27 -1.24 0.81
CA LEU A 142 10.64 0.07 0.91
C LEU A 142 11.60 1.16 0.43
N SER A 143 11.08 2.36 0.22
CA SER A 143 11.97 3.53 0.19
C SER A 143 12.51 3.73 1.60
N GLU A 144 13.82 3.83 1.73
CA GLU A 144 14.50 3.89 3.01
C GLU A 144 13.92 4.97 3.93
N TRP A 145 13.70 4.63 5.20
CA TRP A 145 13.04 5.50 6.18
C TRP A 145 11.70 6.09 5.68
N ALA A 146 10.98 5.32 4.88
CA ALA A 146 9.72 5.74 4.26
C ALA A 146 9.82 7.08 3.48
N ASN A 147 10.94 7.31 2.77
CA ASN A 147 11.30 8.57 2.09
C ASN A 147 11.60 9.75 3.05
N PHE A 148 11.74 9.52 4.36
CA PHE A 148 11.83 10.61 5.33
C PHE A 148 13.26 10.83 5.88
N ARG A 149 14.31 10.42 5.14
CA ARG A 149 15.72 10.72 5.45
C ARG A 149 16.24 11.95 4.72
N SER A 150 15.88 12.12 3.47
CA SER A 150 16.38 13.17 2.56
C SER A 150 15.26 13.70 1.68
N THR A 151 15.29 14.99 1.37
CA THR A 151 14.41 15.61 0.35
C THR A 151 14.72 15.14 -1.07
N ASN A 152 15.88 14.50 -1.28
CA ASN A 152 16.31 13.90 -2.54
C ASN A 152 16.22 12.37 -2.53
N SER A 153 15.43 11.78 -1.62
CA SER A 153 15.24 10.33 -1.57
C SER A 153 14.77 9.77 -2.91
N SER A 154 15.40 8.66 -3.36
CA SER A 154 14.94 7.92 -4.52
C SER A 154 13.90 6.89 -4.10
N SER A 155 12.66 7.02 -4.57
CA SER A 155 11.59 6.10 -4.19
C SER A 155 11.90 4.67 -4.63
N GLY A 156 11.74 3.75 -3.67
CA GLY A 156 12.04 2.33 -3.82
C GLY A 156 13.49 1.95 -3.57
N TRP A 157 14.40 2.88 -3.30
CA TRP A 157 15.76 2.55 -2.89
C TRP A 157 15.86 2.38 -1.37
N SER A 158 16.64 1.38 -0.95
CA SER A 158 17.03 1.20 0.45
C SER A 158 18.44 0.58 0.54
N GLY A 159 19.15 0.85 1.65
CA GLY A 159 20.45 0.27 1.91
C GLY A 159 20.41 -1.27 2.00
N THR A 160 19.34 -1.83 2.56
CA THR A 160 19.18 -3.28 2.74
C THR A 160 18.69 -4.01 1.48
N GLY A 161 17.86 -3.36 0.64
CA GLY A 161 17.20 -4.01 -0.50
C GLY A 161 17.65 -3.52 -1.87
N GLY A 162 18.44 -2.44 -1.95
CA GLY A 162 18.77 -1.79 -3.22
C GLY A 162 17.57 -1.10 -3.87
N GLN A 163 17.68 -0.77 -5.17
CA GLN A 163 16.63 -0.07 -5.91
C GLN A 163 15.54 -1.02 -6.40
N ALA A 164 14.38 -0.96 -5.78
CA ALA A 164 13.17 -1.60 -6.28
C ALA A 164 12.71 -0.97 -7.60
N ARG A 165 12.14 -1.79 -8.50
CA ARG A 165 11.82 -1.41 -9.88
C ARG A 165 10.37 -1.68 -10.21
N ASN A 166 9.75 -0.75 -10.95
CA ASN A 166 8.36 -0.90 -11.37
C ASN A 166 8.20 -2.14 -12.29
N PRO A 167 7.28 -3.07 -12.01
CA PRO A 167 7.14 -4.30 -12.79
C PRO A 167 6.58 -4.07 -14.21
N PHE A 168 5.95 -2.93 -14.49
CA PHE A 168 5.50 -2.57 -15.83
C PHE A 168 6.65 -2.06 -16.71
N ASP A 169 7.62 -1.34 -16.10
CA ASP A 169 8.85 -0.89 -16.76
C ASP A 169 9.98 -0.80 -15.73
N LEU A 170 10.97 -1.69 -15.85
CA LEU A 170 12.08 -1.82 -14.91
C LEU A 170 13.01 -0.60 -14.85
N SER A 171 12.89 0.34 -15.78
CA SER A 171 13.63 1.62 -15.77
C SER A 171 12.92 2.70 -14.97
N ARG A 172 11.71 2.41 -14.42
CA ARG A 172 10.87 3.39 -13.74
C ARG A 172 10.75 3.11 -12.25
N SER A 173 10.55 4.21 -11.52
CA SER A 173 10.29 4.19 -10.09
C SER A 173 8.97 3.44 -9.79
N PRO A 174 8.96 2.61 -8.75
CA PRO A 174 7.71 2.00 -8.25
C PRO A 174 6.90 2.97 -7.37
N CYS A 175 7.29 4.24 -7.25
CA CYS A 175 6.89 5.12 -6.17
C CYS A 175 7.30 4.52 -4.80
N GLY A 176 6.78 5.06 -3.73
CA GLY A 176 7.04 4.57 -2.38
C GLY A 176 6.13 5.28 -1.35
N SER A 177 6.37 4.98 -0.13
CA SER A 177 7.48 4.17 0.37
C SER A 177 7.20 2.66 0.42
N SER A 178 5.96 2.15 0.29
CA SER A 178 5.64 0.71 0.27
C SER A 178 5.93 0.05 -1.10
N ALA A 179 7.12 0.34 -1.66
CA ALA A 179 7.53 -0.06 -3.00
C ALA A 179 7.49 -1.58 -3.21
N GLY A 180 8.20 -2.33 -2.35
CA GLY A 180 8.29 -3.79 -2.44
C GLY A 180 6.95 -4.48 -2.24
N SER A 181 6.10 -3.97 -1.32
CA SER A 181 4.74 -4.48 -1.10
C SER A 181 3.90 -4.39 -2.38
N ALA A 182 3.91 -3.23 -3.05
CA ALA A 182 3.18 -3.02 -4.30
C ALA A 182 3.72 -3.88 -5.44
N ILE A 183 5.04 -3.89 -5.63
CA ILE A 183 5.71 -4.67 -6.67
C ILE A 183 5.42 -6.16 -6.51
N ALA A 184 5.57 -6.70 -5.29
CA ALA A 184 5.39 -8.12 -5.03
C ALA A 184 3.97 -8.59 -5.36
N VAL A 185 2.94 -7.82 -5.00
CA VAL A 185 1.54 -8.09 -5.37
C VAL A 185 1.33 -7.96 -6.87
N SER A 186 1.81 -6.88 -7.47
CA SER A 186 1.66 -6.61 -8.92
C SER A 186 2.27 -7.71 -9.78
N ALA A 187 3.49 -8.15 -9.42
CA ALA A 187 4.25 -9.17 -10.13
C ALA A 187 3.84 -10.62 -9.77
N GLY A 188 2.84 -10.80 -8.89
CA GLY A 188 2.37 -12.13 -8.46
C GLY A 188 3.38 -12.90 -7.60
N MET A 189 4.30 -12.20 -6.96
CA MET A 189 5.24 -12.79 -5.99
C MET A 189 4.56 -13.10 -4.65
N ILE A 190 3.42 -12.48 -4.38
CA ILE A 190 2.59 -12.66 -3.19
C ILE A 190 1.15 -12.25 -3.51
N PRO A 191 0.10 -12.85 -2.87
CA PRO A 191 -1.27 -12.42 -3.11
C PRO A 191 -1.65 -11.15 -2.35
N LEU A 192 -1.05 -10.93 -1.18
CA LEU A 192 -1.37 -9.85 -0.24
C LEU A 192 -0.10 -9.29 0.39
N ALA A 193 -0.03 -7.98 0.56
CA ALA A 193 1.06 -7.33 1.29
C ALA A 193 0.55 -6.18 2.16
N VAL A 194 1.23 -5.94 3.28
CA VAL A 194 1.00 -4.76 4.14
C VAL A 194 1.92 -3.64 3.69
N GLY A 195 1.36 -2.45 3.49
CA GLY A 195 2.08 -1.20 3.38
C GLY A 195 1.89 -0.32 4.62
N THR A 196 2.63 0.79 4.68
CA THR A 196 2.38 1.89 5.62
C THR A 196 2.32 3.20 4.86
N GLU A 197 1.51 4.13 5.34
CA GLU A 197 1.36 5.44 4.73
C GLU A 197 1.34 6.54 5.80
N THR A 198 2.18 7.54 5.58
CA THR A 198 2.10 8.85 6.25
C THR A 198 1.41 9.83 5.31
N ASP A 199 1.90 9.95 4.05
CA ASP A 199 1.21 10.58 2.92
C ASP A 199 1.58 9.85 1.62
N GLY A 200 0.62 9.20 0.99
CA GLY A 200 0.74 8.54 -0.31
C GLY A 200 1.47 7.20 -0.33
N SER A 201 2.07 6.76 0.78
CA SER A 201 3.01 5.63 0.78
C SER A 201 2.38 4.23 0.64
N ILE A 202 1.06 4.08 0.60
CA ILE A 202 0.31 2.90 0.17
C ILE A 202 -0.29 3.16 -1.21
N THR A 203 -0.96 4.32 -1.33
CA THR A 203 -1.82 4.63 -2.48
C THR A 203 -1.01 4.95 -3.74
N CYS A 204 0.12 5.68 -3.63
CA CYS A 204 1.00 5.94 -4.77
C CYS A 204 1.64 4.65 -5.34
N PRO A 205 2.38 3.83 -4.58
CA PRO A 205 2.97 2.61 -5.12
C PRO A 205 1.91 1.62 -5.61
N ALA A 206 0.72 1.56 -5.00
CA ALA A 206 -0.39 0.76 -5.50
C ALA A 206 -0.86 1.23 -6.88
N ALA A 207 -1.07 2.54 -7.06
CA ALA A 207 -1.52 3.13 -8.33
C ALA A 207 -0.54 2.86 -9.47
N VAL A 208 0.76 3.16 -9.28
CA VAL A 208 1.78 2.96 -10.33
C VAL A 208 2.17 1.50 -10.56
N SER A 209 1.75 0.61 -9.66
CA SER A 209 1.92 -0.85 -9.81
C SER A 209 0.64 -1.54 -10.29
N GLY A 210 -0.44 -0.79 -10.57
CA GLY A 210 -1.69 -1.31 -11.11
C GLY A 210 -2.40 -2.28 -10.18
N ILE A 211 -2.41 -2.02 -8.88
CA ILE A 211 -3.08 -2.80 -7.83
C ILE A 211 -3.98 -1.91 -6.97
N VAL A 212 -4.67 -2.53 -6.02
CA VAL A 212 -5.50 -1.86 -5.02
C VAL A 212 -4.68 -1.61 -3.75
N GLY A 213 -4.78 -0.39 -3.21
CA GLY A 213 -4.26 -0.01 -1.90
C GLY A 213 -5.33 0.67 -1.08
N ILE A 214 -5.47 0.30 0.19
CA ILE A 214 -6.38 0.95 1.14
C ILE A 214 -5.56 1.60 2.26
N LYS A 215 -5.65 2.91 2.37
CA LYS A 215 -5.27 3.65 3.56
C LYS A 215 -6.53 3.83 4.41
N PRO A 216 -6.66 3.16 5.55
CA PRO A 216 -7.85 3.31 6.39
C PRO A 216 -7.86 4.62 7.17
N THR A 217 -8.93 4.86 7.91
CA THR A 217 -9.01 5.90 8.94
C THR A 217 -7.89 5.70 9.96
N LEU A 218 -7.24 6.79 10.37
CA LEU A 218 -6.19 6.79 11.38
C LEU A 218 -6.69 6.12 12.67
N GLY A 219 -5.88 5.20 13.21
CA GLY A 219 -6.21 4.43 14.41
C GLY A 219 -7.04 3.16 14.16
N LEU A 220 -7.60 2.95 12.97
CA LEU A 220 -8.34 1.72 12.66
C LEU A 220 -7.42 0.48 12.64
N ILE A 221 -6.19 0.67 12.23
CA ILE A 221 -5.09 -0.30 12.37
C ILE A 221 -4.09 0.29 13.35
N SER A 222 -3.78 -0.45 14.41
CA SER A 222 -2.79 -0.04 15.42
C SER A 222 -1.41 0.16 14.81
N ARG A 223 -0.69 1.18 15.32
CA ARG A 223 0.68 1.51 14.95
C ARG A 223 1.73 0.86 15.86
N SER A 224 1.31 0.11 16.90
CA SER A 224 2.24 -0.59 17.80
C SER A 224 3.13 -1.56 17.03
N GLY A 225 4.46 -1.38 17.14
CA GLY A 225 5.45 -2.19 16.42
C GLY A 225 5.71 -1.74 14.98
N ILE A 226 5.40 -0.47 14.64
CA ILE A 226 5.76 0.15 13.36
C ILE A 226 6.78 1.25 13.61
N ILE A 227 7.88 1.29 12.85
CA ILE A 227 8.83 2.42 12.88
C ILE A 227 8.10 3.67 12.39
N PRO A 228 7.99 4.73 13.22
CA PRO A 228 7.12 5.87 12.97
C PRO A 228 7.77 6.97 12.13
N ILE A 229 6.91 7.78 11.49
CA ILE A 229 7.19 9.17 11.11
C ILE A 229 6.37 10.09 12.00
N SER A 230 5.04 9.92 12.04
CA SER A 230 4.10 10.80 12.74
C SER A 230 2.93 10.03 13.32
N ALA A 231 2.64 10.23 14.60
CA ALA A 231 1.43 9.69 15.24
C ALA A 231 0.14 10.32 14.69
N TYR A 232 0.23 11.46 14.00
CA TYR A 232 -0.94 12.17 13.47
C TYR A 232 -1.36 11.74 12.07
N GLN A 233 -0.49 11.03 11.31
CA GLN A 233 -0.76 10.61 9.94
C GLN A 233 -0.48 9.13 9.68
N ASP A 234 0.46 8.48 10.41
CA ASP A 234 0.88 7.12 10.13
C ASP A 234 -0.26 6.11 10.29
N THR A 235 -0.40 5.26 9.28
CA THR A 235 -1.25 4.08 9.34
C THR A 235 -0.64 2.95 8.52
N ALA A 236 -0.96 1.71 8.85
CA ALA A 236 -0.77 0.58 7.95
C ALA A 236 -2.01 0.34 7.11
N GLY A 237 -1.87 -0.40 6.01
CA GLY A 237 -3.00 -0.78 5.20
C GLY A 237 -2.70 -1.90 4.21
N PRO A 238 -3.75 -2.59 3.74
CA PRO A 238 -3.63 -3.70 2.81
C PRO A 238 -3.36 -3.25 1.38
N MET A 239 -2.55 -4.04 0.68
CA MET A 239 -2.27 -3.94 -0.74
C MET A 239 -2.54 -5.29 -1.39
N ALA A 240 -3.40 -5.32 -2.42
CA ALA A 240 -3.86 -6.54 -3.07
C ALA A 240 -4.14 -6.33 -4.56
N ALA A 241 -4.26 -7.43 -5.30
CA ALA A 241 -4.60 -7.38 -6.72
C ALA A 241 -6.04 -6.91 -6.98
N THR A 242 -6.94 -7.04 -5.99
CA THR A 242 -8.38 -6.74 -6.10
C THR A 242 -8.90 -6.05 -4.84
N VAL A 243 -10.00 -5.30 -4.98
CA VAL A 243 -10.71 -4.70 -3.84
C VAL A 243 -11.12 -5.77 -2.83
N THR A 244 -11.64 -6.92 -3.29
CA THR A 244 -11.99 -8.04 -2.41
C THR A 244 -10.79 -8.51 -1.58
N GLY A 245 -9.62 -8.71 -2.20
CA GLY A 245 -8.41 -9.14 -1.48
C GLY A 245 -7.95 -8.13 -0.44
N ALA A 246 -7.95 -6.84 -0.80
CA ALA A 246 -7.58 -5.76 0.12
C ALA A 246 -8.57 -5.66 1.29
N THR A 247 -9.88 -5.78 1.03
CA THR A 247 -10.92 -5.73 2.05
C THR A 247 -10.84 -6.90 3.04
N LEU A 248 -10.65 -8.14 2.54
CA LEU A 248 -10.48 -9.31 3.42
C LEU A 248 -9.22 -9.18 4.30
N MET A 249 -8.18 -8.55 3.78
CA MET A 249 -6.97 -8.30 4.54
C MET A 249 -7.18 -7.16 5.55
N LEU A 250 -7.94 -6.12 5.22
CA LEU A 250 -8.33 -5.07 6.16
C LEU A 250 -9.07 -5.68 7.37
N ASP A 251 -10.08 -6.52 7.14
CA ASP A 251 -10.80 -7.25 8.21
C ASP A 251 -9.88 -8.09 9.10
N ALA A 252 -8.78 -8.59 8.53
CA ALA A 252 -7.83 -9.39 9.29
C ALA A 252 -6.80 -8.56 10.08
N MET A 253 -6.61 -7.26 9.74
CA MET A 253 -5.64 -6.38 10.37
C MET A 253 -6.22 -5.52 11.49
N VAL A 254 -7.52 -5.24 11.44
CA VAL A 254 -8.19 -4.35 12.41
C VAL A 254 -8.33 -4.98 13.78
N GLY A 255 -8.35 -4.14 14.80
CA GLY A 255 -8.56 -4.53 16.19
C GLY A 255 -8.21 -3.39 17.13
N GLN A 256 -8.84 -3.36 18.30
CA GLN A 256 -8.52 -2.38 19.34
C GLN A 256 -7.27 -2.80 20.11
N ASP A 257 -6.29 -1.92 20.16
CA ASP A 257 -5.02 -2.11 20.84
C ASP A 257 -4.85 -1.10 21.99
N SER A 258 -4.65 -1.59 23.20
CA SER A 258 -4.36 -0.75 24.36
C SER A 258 -2.97 -0.11 24.33
N GLY A 259 -2.08 -0.59 23.47
CA GLY A 259 -0.73 -0.04 23.26
C GLY A 259 -0.69 1.19 22.35
N ASP A 260 -1.76 1.44 21.59
CA ASP A 260 -1.91 2.61 20.72
C ASP A 260 -3.12 3.45 21.18
N SER A 261 -2.84 4.64 21.75
CA SER A 261 -3.87 5.51 22.34
C SER A 261 -4.94 5.97 21.34
N ASP A 262 -4.63 6.01 20.06
CA ASP A 262 -5.57 6.40 19.00
C ASP A 262 -6.27 5.20 18.36
N SER A 263 -5.98 3.96 18.84
CA SER A 263 -6.57 2.74 18.29
C SER A 263 -8.09 2.73 18.43
N LEU A 264 -8.76 2.49 17.30
CA LEU A 264 -10.22 2.42 17.19
C LEU A 264 -10.70 0.97 17.21
N ALA A 265 -11.86 0.75 17.80
CA ALA A 265 -12.56 -0.52 17.62
C ALA A 265 -13.17 -0.59 16.21
N PRO A 266 -13.05 -1.72 15.48
CA PRO A 266 -13.68 -1.86 14.17
C PRO A 266 -15.22 -1.79 14.30
N SER A 267 -15.87 -1.14 13.33
CA SER A 267 -17.33 -0.97 13.30
C SER A 267 -18.10 -2.21 12.83
N GLY A 268 -17.41 -3.17 12.21
CA GLY A 268 -18.02 -4.38 11.63
C GLY A 268 -17.02 -5.18 10.80
N GLN A 269 -17.54 -5.95 9.85
CA GLN A 269 -16.75 -6.64 8.84
C GLN A 269 -16.84 -5.85 7.52
N TYR A 270 -15.71 -5.33 7.08
CA TYR A 270 -15.63 -4.52 5.85
C TYR A 270 -15.95 -5.32 4.58
N ALA A 271 -15.79 -6.65 4.61
CA ALA A 271 -16.20 -7.53 3.52
C ALA A 271 -17.70 -7.49 3.23
N ASP A 272 -18.53 -7.11 4.18
CA ASP A 272 -19.99 -6.93 3.98
C ASP A 272 -20.31 -5.75 3.05
N ALA A 273 -19.36 -4.81 2.89
CA ALA A 273 -19.50 -3.67 1.99
C ALA A 273 -19.18 -3.99 0.51
N LEU A 274 -18.74 -5.20 0.16
CA LEU A 274 -18.46 -5.60 -1.22
C LEU A 274 -19.76 -5.70 -2.04
N ASN A 275 -20.22 -4.56 -2.54
CA ASN A 275 -21.50 -4.41 -3.21
C ASN A 275 -21.33 -4.08 -4.71
N PRO A 276 -21.83 -4.93 -5.64
CA PRO A 276 -21.74 -4.67 -7.08
C PRO A 276 -22.60 -3.49 -7.56
N GLU A 277 -23.48 -2.94 -6.72
CA GLU A 277 -24.27 -1.72 -6.98
C GLU A 277 -23.82 -0.54 -6.08
N GLY A 278 -22.60 -0.56 -5.56
CA GLY A 278 -22.09 0.41 -4.58
C GLY A 278 -22.03 1.87 -5.05
N LEU A 279 -22.07 2.10 -6.38
CA LEU A 279 -22.10 3.44 -7.01
C LEU A 279 -23.51 3.94 -7.31
N LYS A 280 -24.51 3.06 -7.32
CA LYS A 280 -25.88 3.41 -7.70
C LYS A 280 -26.47 4.46 -6.77
N GLY A 281 -26.88 5.59 -7.35
CA GLY A 281 -27.47 6.72 -6.63
C GLY A 281 -26.47 7.54 -5.81
N LYS A 282 -25.17 7.23 -5.84
CA LYS A 282 -24.14 8.01 -5.16
C LYS A 282 -23.84 9.30 -5.90
N ARG A 283 -23.55 10.34 -5.15
CA ARG A 283 -23.06 11.62 -5.65
C ARG A 283 -21.55 11.69 -5.46
N ILE A 284 -20.80 11.77 -6.55
CA ILE A 284 -19.34 11.70 -6.58
C ILE A 284 -18.79 13.08 -6.92
N GLY A 285 -18.03 13.67 -5.99
CA GLY A 285 -17.37 14.96 -6.16
C GLY A 285 -16.01 14.80 -6.85
N VAL A 286 -15.80 15.49 -7.96
CA VAL A 286 -14.50 15.53 -8.66
C VAL A 286 -13.66 16.68 -8.13
N VAL A 287 -12.49 16.37 -7.57
CA VAL A 287 -11.58 17.35 -6.97
C VAL A 287 -10.57 17.81 -8.02
N ARG A 288 -10.98 18.81 -8.85
CA ARG A 288 -10.17 19.28 -9.99
C ARG A 288 -8.85 19.94 -9.59
N ASN A 289 -8.75 20.53 -8.41
CA ASN A 289 -7.48 21.10 -7.92
C ASN A 289 -6.47 20.05 -7.41
N LEU A 290 -6.78 18.76 -7.49
CA LEU A 290 -5.86 17.64 -7.33
C LEU A 290 -5.46 16.99 -8.67
N MET A 291 -5.62 17.70 -9.78
CA MET A 291 -5.36 17.27 -11.16
C MET A 291 -4.49 18.27 -11.91
N GLY A 292 -4.24 18.02 -13.19
CA GLY A 292 -3.56 18.95 -14.08
C GLY A 292 -2.03 18.76 -14.15
N TYR A 293 -1.48 17.86 -13.37
CA TYR A 293 -0.04 17.54 -13.40
C TYR A 293 0.35 16.56 -14.53
N SER A 294 -0.62 15.91 -15.17
CA SER A 294 -0.41 14.99 -16.29
C SER A 294 -1.64 14.94 -17.21
N PRO A 295 -1.60 15.67 -18.37
CA PRO A 295 -2.73 15.68 -19.30
C PRO A 295 -3.17 14.28 -19.79
N GLN A 296 -2.21 13.34 -19.89
CA GLN A 296 -2.52 11.96 -20.28
C GLN A 296 -3.25 11.22 -19.18
N THR A 297 -2.90 11.44 -17.92
CA THR A 297 -3.61 10.88 -16.76
C THR A 297 -5.02 11.48 -16.67
N ASP A 298 -5.15 12.79 -16.88
CA ASP A 298 -6.44 13.48 -16.87
C ASP A 298 -7.38 12.92 -17.96
N ALA A 299 -6.84 12.63 -19.15
CA ALA A 299 -7.63 12.00 -20.22
C ALA A 299 -8.14 10.58 -19.84
N VAL A 300 -7.33 9.78 -19.14
CA VAL A 300 -7.74 8.46 -18.61
C VAL A 300 -8.79 8.63 -17.51
N PHE A 301 -8.66 9.65 -16.68
CA PHE A 301 -9.63 9.97 -15.63
C PHE A 301 -11.01 10.34 -16.19
N GLU A 302 -11.09 11.11 -17.28
CA GLU A 302 -12.38 11.42 -17.93
C GLU A 302 -13.10 10.14 -18.42
N LEU A 303 -12.37 9.13 -18.88
CA LEU A 303 -12.96 7.81 -19.21
C LEU A 303 -13.47 7.10 -17.95
N ALA A 304 -12.79 7.22 -16.83
CA ALA A 304 -13.24 6.65 -15.56
C ALA A 304 -14.55 7.31 -15.07
N LEU A 305 -14.73 8.63 -15.28
CA LEU A 305 -16.00 9.31 -14.97
C LEU A 305 -17.17 8.72 -15.75
N THR A 306 -16.96 8.35 -17.02
CA THR A 306 -17.99 7.68 -17.83
C THR A 306 -18.40 6.34 -17.20
N VAL A 307 -17.44 5.52 -16.76
CA VAL A 307 -17.76 4.25 -16.10
C VAL A 307 -18.55 4.48 -14.81
N LEU A 308 -18.17 5.46 -13.99
CA LEU A 308 -18.90 5.80 -12.76
C LEU A 308 -20.36 6.17 -13.05
N GLN A 309 -20.61 6.99 -14.10
CA GLN A 309 -21.96 7.38 -14.53
C GLN A 309 -22.76 6.17 -15.03
N GLU A 310 -22.16 5.29 -15.83
CA GLU A 310 -22.78 4.06 -16.31
C GLU A 310 -23.19 3.11 -15.16
N GLN A 311 -22.46 3.16 -14.04
CA GLN A 311 -22.80 2.42 -12.82
C GLN A 311 -23.83 3.15 -11.93
N GLY A 312 -24.42 4.25 -12.40
CA GLY A 312 -25.51 4.96 -11.74
C GLY A 312 -25.09 6.04 -10.75
N ALA A 313 -23.82 6.45 -10.77
CA ALA A 313 -23.36 7.60 -9.99
C ALA A 313 -23.70 8.93 -10.65
N THR A 314 -23.96 9.96 -9.85
CA THR A 314 -24.08 11.35 -10.28
C THR A 314 -22.75 12.06 -10.07
N ILE A 315 -22.11 12.51 -11.14
CA ILE A 315 -20.86 13.28 -11.05
C ILE A 315 -21.14 14.74 -10.74
N VAL A 316 -20.48 15.26 -9.71
CA VAL A 316 -20.50 16.67 -9.30
C VAL A 316 -19.11 17.22 -9.54
N ASP A 317 -18.95 18.00 -10.61
CA ASP A 317 -17.65 18.54 -11.00
C ASP A 317 -17.22 19.71 -10.11
N ASN A 318 -15.91 19.98 -10.07
CA ASN A 318 -15.30 21.08 -9.32
C ASN A 318 -15.61 21.08 -7.81
N ALA A 319 -15.71 19.91 -7.20
CA ALA A 319 -15.78 19.76 -5.75
C ALA A 319 -14.38 19.96 -5.11
N ASN A 320 -13.82 21.16 -5.29
CA ASN A 320 -12.45 21.50 -4.92
C ASN A 320 -12.27 21.68 -3.41
N ILE A 321 -11.11 21.26 -2.89
CA ILE A 321 -10.68 21.48 -1.50
C ILE A 321 -9.97 22.83 -1.44
N GLU A 322 -10.64 23.84 -0.88
CA GLU A 322 -10.18 25.24 -0.88
C GLU A 322 -8.95 25.48 0.03
N THR A 323 -8.67 24.56 0.95
CA THR A 323 -7.60 24.66 1.94
C THR A 323 -6.27 24.01 1.52
N LEU A 324 -6.20 23.42 0.34
CA LEU A 324 -5.09 22.56 -0.10
C LEU A 324 -3.72 23.22 0.02
N GLU A 325 -3.56 24.47 -0.47
CA GLU A 325 -2.31 25.22 -0.40
C GLU A 325 -1.82 25.43 1.04
N LYS A 326 -2.75 25.67 1.98
CA LYS A 326 -2.41 25.86 3.39
C LYS A 326 -1.97 24.55 4.04
N ILE A 327 -2.59 23.43 3.66
CA ILE A 327 -2.23 22.09 4.13
C ILE A 327 -0.78 21.80 3.73
N HIS A 328 -0.44 21.95 2.44
CA HIS A 328 0.93 21.73 1.95
C HIS A 328 1.96 22.63 2.63
N GLY A 329 1.57 23.86 3.00
CA GLY A 329 2.47 24.81 3.66
C GLY A 329 2.83 24.47 5.10
N LEU A 330 2.07 23.61 5.77
CA LEU A 330 2.27 23.24 7.18
C LEU A 330 2.78 21.83 7.42
N GLU A 331 2.41 20.88 6.55
CA GLU A 331 2.58 19.45 6.78
C GLU A 331 4.02 19.05 7.03
N PHE A 332 4.93 19.39 6.11
CA PHE A 332 6.31 18.90 6.15
C PHE A 332 7.09 19.30 7.40
N GLU A 333 6.91 20.55 7.85
CA GLU A 333 7.54 21.05 9.08
C GLU A 333 7.06 20.26 10.31
N LEU A 334 5.74 20.02 10.39
CA LEU A 334 5.13 19.31 11.51
C LEU A 334 5.54 17.83 11.54
N LEU A 335 5.61 17.18 10.37
CA LEU A 335 6.15 15.83 10.25
C LEU A 335 7.60 15.75 10.75
N ALA A 336 8.46 16.72 10.41
CA ALA A 336 9.85 16.72 10.85
C ALA A 336 9.98 16.92 12.37
N TRP A 337 9.15 17.77 12.97
CA TRP A 337 9.15 17.96 14.42
C TRP A 337 8.68 16.70 15.14
N GLU A 338 7.65 16.04 14.64
CA GLU A 338 7.11 14.85 15.25
C GLU A 338 8.04 13.64 15.10
N PHE A 339 8.63 13.48 13.92
CA PHE A 339 9.54 12.39 13.60
C PHE A 339 10.67 12.24 14.63
N LYS A 340 11.27 13.36 15.07
CA LYS A 340 12.34 13.34 16.08
C LYS A 340 11.93 12.60 17.34
N ASP A 341 10.80 12.99 17.91
CA ASP A 341 10.35 12.43 19.19
C ASP A 341 9.80 11.01 19.01
N ALA A 342 9.00 10.77 17.96
CA ALA A 342 8.43 9.47 17.67
C ALA A 342 9.52 8.41 17.38
N LEU A 343 10.53 8.75 16.57
CA LEU A 343 11.63 7.84 16.30
C LEU A 343 12.49 7.58 17.53
N ASN A 344 12.78 8.61 18.34
CA ASN A 344 13.51 8.43 19.59
C ASN A 344 12.76 7.51 20.57
N GLU A 345 11.45 7.65 20.68
CA GLU A 345 10.59 6.77 21.50
C GLU A 345 10.64 5.31 21.01
N TYR A 346 10.56 5.07 19.72
CA TYR A 346 10.70 3.73 19.14
C TYR A 346 12.09 3.15 19.41
N LEU A 347 13.16 3.87 19.06
CA LEU A 347 14.53 3.40 19.18
C LEU A 347 14.94 3.11 20.64
N ALA A 348 14.48 3.92 21.61
CA ALA A 348 14.75 3.69 23.01
C ALA A 348 14.28 2.31 23.50
N ASN A 349 13.15 1.83 22.94
CA ASN A 349 12.52 0.56 23.29
C ASN A 349 12.87 -0.60 22.34
N SER A 350 13.54 -0.32 21.23
CA SER A 350 13.91 -1.32 20.21
C SER A 350 15.18 -2.09 20.61
N PRO A 351 15.45 -3.28 20.02
CA PRO A 351 16.70 -4.02 20.20
C PRO A 351 17.94 -3.33 19.62
N SER A 352 17.77 -2.39 18.66
CA SER A 352 18.88 -1.71 17.97
C SER A 352 19.91 -1.12 18.94
N GLN A 353 21.18 -1.15 18.55
CA GLN A 353 22.25 -0.45 19.25
C GLN A 353 22.09 1.09 19.21
N TYR A 354 21.41 1.62 18.19
CA TYR A 354 21.17 3.05 18.05
C TYR A 354 19.88 3.44 18.78
N LYS A 355 19.99 4.30 19.81
CA LYS A 355 18.89 4.63 20.71
C LYS A 355 18.28 6.02 20.47
N SER A 356 18.76 6.74 19.44
CA SER A 356 18.25 8.07 19.10
C SER A 356 18.52 8.44 17.65
N LEU A 357 17.78 9.42 17.15
CA LEU A 357 18.00 10.04 15.84
C LEU A 357 19.41 10.64 15.74
N GLU A 358 19.92 11.26 16.81
CA GLU A 358 21.29 11.79 16.86
C GLU A 358 22.34 10.71 16.63
N ALA A 359 22.18 9.53 17.27
CA ALA A 359 23.07 8.40 17.09
C ALA A 359 23.02 7.85 15.66
N LEU A 360 21.82 7.80 15.03
CA LEU A 360 21.67 7.39 13.64
C LEU A 360 22.32 8.37 12.67
N ILE A 361 22.16 9.69 12.89
CA ILE A 361 22.82 10.72 12.07
C ILE A 361 24.33 10.53 12.07
N ALA A 362 24.93 10.34 13.25
CA ALA A 362 26.37 10.11 13.37
C ALA A 362 26.81 8.78 12.71
N ALA A 363 26.00 7.72 12.86
CA ALA A 363 26.27 6.43 12.25
C ALA A 363 26.17 6.48 10.71
N ASN A 364 25.18 7.17 10.16
CA ASN A 364 25.04 7.40 8.71
C ASN A 364 26.27 8.11 8.14
N GLN A 365 26.80 9.13 8.83
CA GLN A 365 28.02 9.83 8.39
C GLN A 365 29.23 8.89 8.37
N ASN A 366 29.36 8.00 9.35
CA ASN A 366 30.43 7.03 9.39
C ASN A 366 30.30 5.92 8.33
N ALA A 367 29.06 5.57 7.94
CA ALA A 367 28.74 4.58 6.92
C ALA A 367 28.37 5.22 5.57
N ARG A 368 28.79 6.45 5.30
CA ARG A 368 28.32 7.28 4.20
C ARG A 368 28.36 6.59 2.83
N GLU A 369 29.42 5.84 2.55
CA GLU A 369 29.60 5.19 1.24
C GLU A 369 28.56 4.08 0.98
N THR A 370 28.05 3.46 2.04
CA THR A 370 27.07 2.37 1.93
C THR A 370 25.65 2.81 2.23
N GLU A 371 25.46 3.74 3.17
CA GLU A 371 24.15 4.19 3.63
C GLU A 371 23.62 5.42 2.85
N MET A 372 24.54 6.25 2.33
CA MET A 372 24.19 7.47 1.61
C MET A 372 24.86 7.56 0.21
N PRO A 373 24.85 6.49 -0.62
CA PRO A 373 25.54 6.52 -1.92
C PRO A 373 24.89 7.47 -2.94
N PHE A 374 23.60 7.81 -2.79
CA PHE A 374 22.83 8.60 -3.75
C PHE A 374 22.28 9.90 -3.19
N PHE A 375 21.91 9.94 -1.90
CA PHE A 375 21.31 11.12 -1.26
C PHE A 375 21.72 11.21 0.21
N GLY A 376 21.59 12.40 0.80
CA GLY A 376 22.01 12.71 2.17
C GLY A 376 20.96 12.37 3.21
N GLN A 377 20.97 13.16 4.32
CA GLN A 377 20.07 12.97 5.47
C GLN A 377 19.54 14.31 6.00
N GLU A 378 19.24 15.24 5.13
CA GLU A 378 18.87 16.61 5.44
C GLU A 378 17.61 16.69 6.30
N ILE A 379 16.64 15.78 6.08
CA ILE A 379 15.43 15.71 6.91
C ILE A 379 15.77 15.27 8.32
N PHE A 380 16.66 14.29 8.49
CA PHE A 380 17.13 13.87 9.82
C PHE A 380 17.82 15.02 10.58
N GLU A 381 18.69 15.75 9.88
CA GLU A 381 19.42 16.89 10.46
C GLU A 381 18.47 18.02 10.83
N MET A 382 17.48 18.32 9.97
CA MET A 382 16.43 19.32 10.23
C MET A 382 15.57 18.90 11.42
N ALA A 383 15.11 17.65 11.46
CA ALA A 383 14.32 17.12 12.58
C ALA A 383 15.12 17.18 13.89
N GLN A 384 16.40 16.76 13.87
CA GLN A 384 17.28 16.79 15.04
C GLN A 384 17.53 18.23 15.53
N GLY A 385 17.66 19.20 14.60
CA GLY A 385 17.84 20.62 14.93
C GLY A 385 16.63 21.29 15.58
N SER A 386 15.43 20.71 15.43
CA SER A 386 14.20 21.22 16.05
C SER A 386 14.10 20.85 17.53
N ARG A 387 13.14 21.48 18.24
CA ARG A 387 12.76 21.09 19.61
C ARG A 387 11.73 19.94 19.64
N GLY A 388 11.37 19.41 18.47
CA GLY A 388 10.38 18.36 18.31
C GLY A 388 8.98 18.81 18.74
N ARG A 389 8.22 17.94 19.39
CA ARG A 389 6.88 18.25 19.96
C ARG A 389 6.91 19.36 21.04
N LYS A 390 8.12 19.80 21.47
CA LYS A 390 8.31 20.90 22.43
C LYS A 390 8.44 22.28 21.75
N GLU A 391 8.31 22.34 20.41
CA GLU A 391 8.16 23.63 19.73
C GLU A 391 6.92 24.36 20.25
N GLU A 392 7.06 25.64 20.57
CA GLU A 392 5.98 26.42 21.21
C GLU A 392 4.68 26.44 20.40
N SER A 393 4.80 26.45 19.07
CA SER A 393 3.66 26.46 18.15
C SER A 393 3.16 25.07 17.75
N PHE A 394 3.80 23.96 18.17
CA PHE A 394 3.49 22.61 17.70
C PHE A 394 2.01 22.24 17.88
N ALA A 395 1.51 22.30 19.12
CA ALA A 395 0.14 21.93 19.41
C ALA A 395 -0.90 22.76 18.64
N HIS A 396 -0.63 24.07 18.48
CA HIS A 396 -1.50 24.95 17.71
C HIS A 396 -1.49 24.60 16.20
N LYS A 397 -0.31 24.45 15.63
CA LYS A 397 -0.16 24.13 14.19
C LYS A 397 -0.74 22.75 13.82
N ILE A 398 -0.59 21.74 14.68
CA ILE A 398 -1.22 20.42 14.46
C ILE A 398 -2.74 20.55 14.44
N GLU A 399 -3.32 21.29 15.38
CA GLU A 399 -4.77 21.50 15.40
C GLU A 399 -5.24 22.33 14.20
N GLU A 400 -4.50 23.37 13.82
CA GLU A 400 -4.75 24.15 12.60
C GLU A 400 -4.72 23.26 11.37
N LEU A 401 -3.68 22.42 11.20
CA LEU A 401 -3.53 21.51 10.06
C LEU A 401 -4.69 20.53 9.98
N ARG A 402 -5.11 19.96 11.13
CA ARG A 402 -6.27 19.08 11.21
C ARG A 402 -7.57 19.79 10.81
N GLN A 403 -7.81 21.00 11.29
CA GLN A 403 -8.98 21.78 10.93
C GLN A 403 -9.02 22.10 9.43
N LEU A 404 -7.87 22.46 8.85
CA LEU A 404 -7.74 22.71 7.41
C LEU A 404 -8.04 21.47 6.56
N ALA A 405 -7.62 20.28 6.99
CA ALA A 405 -7.81 19.05 6.22
C ALA A 405 -9.21 18.43 6.44
N ARG A 406 -9.76 18.51 7.65
CA ARG A 406 -11.04 17.91 8.08
C ARG A 406 -12.21 18.85 7.86
N ALA A 407 -12.59 19.59 8.93
CA ALA A 407 -13.81 20.40 8.98
C ALA A 407 -13.85 21.52 7.92
N GLN A 408 -12.71 22.14 7.59
CA GLN A 408 -12.61 23.18 6.56
C GLN A 408 -12.21 22.62 5.19
N GLY A 409 -11.71 21.39 5.11
CA GLY A 409 -11.25 20.72 3.91
C GLY A 409 -12.27 19.71 3.37
N ILE A 410 -12.02 18.43 3.61
CA ILE A 410 -12.82 17.32 3.06
C ILE A 410 -14.29 17.45 3.48
N ASP A 411 -14.58 17.62 4.78
CA ASP A 411 -15.95 17.67 5.28
C ASP A 411 -16.74 18.87 4.73
N ALA A 412 -16.11 20.06 4.69
CA ALA A 412 -16.72 21.25 4.11
C ALA A 412 -16.99 21.06 2.62
N THR A 413 -16.06 20.48 1.88
CA THR A 413 -16.20 20.21 0.45
C THR A 413 -17.36 19.25 0.20
N MET A 414 -17.42 18.13 0.94
CA MET A 414 -18.49 17.15 0.81
C MET A 414 -19.86 17.74 1.13
N ALA A 415 -19.95 18.53 2.21
CA ALA A 415 -21.20 19.19 2.60
C ALA A 415 -21.65 20.27 1.59
N LYS A 416 -20.72 21.14 1.14
CA LYS A 416 -20.98 22.23 0.17
C LYS A 416 -21.55 21.70 -1.13
N HIS A 417 -20.99 20.59 -1.64
CA HIS A 417 -21.37 20.01 -2.93
C HIS A 417 -22.42 18.89 -2.79
N ASN A 418 -22.82 18.54 -1.55
CA ASN A 418 -23.73 17.45 -1.25
C ASN A 418 -23.29 16.15 -1.95
N VAL A 419 -22.07 15.73 -1.71
CA VAL A 419 -21.47 14.52 -2.29
C VAL A 419 -21.16 13.46 -1.23
N ASP A 420 -21.22 12.21 -1.63
CA ASP A 420 -20.97 11.03 -0.77
C ASP A 420 -19.49 10.67 -0.73
N ILE A 421 -18.76 10.90 -1.82
CA ILE A 421 -17.37 10.48 -2.04
C ILE A 421 -16.69 11.56 -2.88
N LEU A 422 -15.40 11.77 -2.61
CA LEU A 422 -14.51 12.59 -3.43
C LEU A 422 -13.59 11.69 -4.26
N ILE A 423 -13.28 12.09 -5.49
CA ILE A 423 -12.39 11.37 -6.39
C ILE A 423 -11.39 12.30 -7.09
N ALA A 424 -10.21 11.74 -7.40
CA ALA A 424 -9.19 12.34 -8.26
C ALA A 424 -8.28 11.24 -8.83
N PRO A 425 -7.42 11.51 -9.84
CA PRO A 425 -6.31 10.61 -10.17
C PRO A 425 -5.38 10.48 -8.96
N THR A 426 -4.92 9.26 -8.66
CA THR A 426 -4.13 9.03 -7.44
C THR A 426 -2.79 9.73 -7.50
N VAL A 427 -2.06 9.57 -8.60
CA VAL A 427 -0.70 10.10 -8.80
C VAL A 427 -0.36 10.15 -10.29
N SER A 428 0.67 10.91 -10.65
CA SER A 428 1.26 10.89 -11.99
C SER A 428 1.74 9.48 -12.41
N PRO A 429 1.88 9.19 -13.72
CA PRO A 429 2.48 7.94 -14.15
C PRO A 429 3.89 7.77 -13.59
N ALA A 430 4.33 6.52 -13.39
CA ALA A 430 5.65 6.19 -12.88
C ALA A 430 6.76 6.93 -13.68
N TRP A 431 7.65 7.63 -12.98
CA TRP A 431 8.79 8.38 -13.54
C TRP A 431 10.04 7.50 -13.66
N LYS A 432 11.05 7.96 -14.39
CA LYS A 432 12.33 7.24 -14.53
C LYS A 432 13.09 7.23 -13.19
N ILE A 433 13.76 6.14 -12.89
CA ILE A 433 14.74 6.08 -11.79
C ILE A 433 15.93 6.96 -12.18
N ASP A 434 16.23 7.96 -11.35
CA ASP A 434 17.34 8.89 -11.55
C ASP A 434 18.00 9.20 -10.19
N HIS A 435 19.14 8.56 -9.92
CA HIS A 435 19.88 8.78 -8.68
C HIS A 435 20.72 10.07 -8.68
N ILE A 436 20.75 10.82 -9.80
CA ILE A 436 21.50 12.07 -9.90
C ILE A 436 20.56 13.27 -9.67
N ASN A 437 19.39 13.27 -10.36
CA ASN A 437 18.44 14.40 -10.30
C ASN A 437 17.29 14.14 -9.31
N GLY A 438 17.17 12.92 -8.79
CA GLY A 438 16.09 12.51 -7.88
C GLY A 438 14.78 12.17 -8.60
N ASP A 439 13.73 12.01 -7.81
CA ASP A 439 12.41 11.63 -8.30
C ASP A 439 11.73 12.79 -9.05
N HIS A 440 11.27 12.53 -10.27
CA HIS A 440 10.44 13.47 -11.03
C HIS A 440 8.96 13.26 -10.69
N PHE A 441 8.61 13.50 -9.44
CA PHE A 441 7.24 13.43 -8.93
C PHE A 441 6.50 14.74 -9.28
N THR A 442 5.39 14.65 -10.02
CA THR A 442 4.70 15.84 -10.54
C THR A 442 3.39 16.17 -9.81
N GLY A 443 2.84 15.24 -9.04
CA GLY A 443 1.64 15.48 -8.24
C GLY A 443 0.86 14.24 -7.87
N SER A 444 0.00 14.38 -6.85
CA SER A 444 -0.88 13.34 -6.31
C SER A 444 -2.14 13.92 -5.69
N ALA A 445 -3.07 13.03 -5.34
CA ALA A 445 -4.29 13.35 -4.59
C ALA A 445 -4.25 12.83 -3.14
N THR A 446 -3.07 12.51 -2.59
CA THR A 446 -2.97 11.76 -1.33
C THR A 446 -3.06 12.63 -0.09
N THR A 447 -2.46 13.82 -0.12
CA THR A 447 -2.28 14.70 1.03
C THR A 447 -3.55 15.05 1.80
N PRO A 448 -4.70 15.41 1.18
CA PRO A 448 -5.88 15.79 1.97
C PRO A 448 -6.37 14.68 2.89
N ALA A 449 -6.44 13.43 2.39
CA ALA A 449 -6.89 12.29 3.17
C ALA A 449 -5.82 11.80 4.17
N ALA A 450 -4.54 11.94 3.83
CA ALA A 450 -3.41 11.62 4.71
C ALA A 450 -3.42 12.51 5.95
N VAL A 451 -3.39 13.83 5.75
CA VAL A 451 -3.38 14.84 6.82
C VAL A 451 -4.66 14.82 7.64
N ALA A 452 -5.82 14.61 7.00
CA ALA A 452 -7.08 14.44 7.73
C ALA A 452 -7.11 13.15 8.58
N GLY A 453 -6.26 12.16 8.29
CA GLY A 453 -6.37 10.83 8.86
C GLY A 453 -7.63 10.10 8.39
N TYR A 454 -8.16 10.44 7.21
CA TYR A 454 -9.40 9.91 6.64
C TYR A 454 -9.12 8.77 5.65
N PRO A 455 -10.08 7.88 5.38
CA PRO A 455 -9.87 6.73 4.52
C PRO A 455 -9.66 7.14 3.05
N HIS A 456 -8.79 6.40 2.36
CA HIS A 456 -8.46 6.59 0.97
C HIS A 456 -8.21 5.23 0.30
N ILE A 457 -8.88 4.96 -0.82
CA ILE A 457 -8.70 3.74 -1.61
C ILE A 457 -8.25 4.14 -3.01
N THR A 458 -7.19 3.50 -3.51
CA THR A 458 -6.82 3.57 -4.93
C THR A 458 -7.13 2.27 -5.63
N VAL A 459 -7.67 2.36 -6.86
CA VAL A 459 -7.90 1.21 -7.74
C VAL A 459 -7.34 1.48 -9.14
N PRO A 460 -6.96 0.47 -9.93
CA PRO A 460 -6.51 0.66 -11.29
C PRO A 460 -7.55 1.40 -12.13
N MET A 461 -7.17 2.54 -12.71
CA MET A 461 -8.05 3.39 -13.51
C MET A 461 -7.89 3.14 -15.02
N GLY A 462 -6.69 2.80 -15.44
CA GLY A 462 -6.30 2.62 -16.83
C GLY A 462 -4.80 2.73 -17.02
N PHE A 463 -4.40 3.13 -18.22
CA PHE A 463 -2.99 3.17 -18.61
C PHE A 463 -2.67 4.45 -19.38
N VAL A 464 -1.54 5.06 -19.05
CA VAL A 464 -0.86 6.03 -19.89
C VAL A 464 0.23 5.26 -20.65
N GLN A 465 0.03 5.01 -21.92
CA GLN A 465 0.83 4.06 -22.72
C GLN A 465 0.82 2.65 -22.09
N HIS A 466 1.94 2.21 -21.51
CA HIS A 466 2.07 0.91 -20.82
C HIS A 466 2.08 1.03 -19.29
N LEU A 467 2.01 2.24 -18.75
CA LEU A 467 2.11 2.53 -17.33
C LEU A 467 0.72 2.64 -16.69
N PRO A 468 0.41 1.88 -15.64
CA PRO A 468 -0.86 1.98 -14.96
C PRO A 468 -0.98 3.31 -14.21
N VAL A 469 -2.21 3.79 -14.09
CA VAL A 469 -2.61 4.93 -13.26
C VAL A 469 -3.81 4.54 -12.42
N GLY A 470 -3.95 5.17 -11.24
CA GLY A 470 -4.97 4.86 -10.24
C GLY A 470 -6.06 5.92 -10.13
N LEU A 471 -7.25 5.47 -9.77
CA LEU A 471 -8.39 6.28 -9.34
C LEU A 471 -8.48 6.26 -7.82
N SER A 472 -8.43 7.42 -7.20
CA SER A 472 -8.62 7.63 -5.77
C SER A 472 -10.09 7.84 -5.42
N PHE A 473 -10.53 7.15 -4.35
CA PHE A 473 -11.78 7.39 -3.64
C PHE A 473 -11.44 7.75 -2.19
N PHE A 474 -11.94 8.87 -1.71
CA PHE A 474 -11.75 9.28 -0.32
C PHE A 474 -12.98 10.03 0.21
N ALA A 475 -13.14 10.04 1.52
CA ALA A 475 -14.30 10.65 2.20
C ALA A 475 -13.94 11.01 3.64
N SER A 476 -14.93 11.44 4.44
CA SER A 476 -14.77 11.69 5.87
C SER A 476 -14.40 10.43 6.66
N ALA A 477 -13.97 10.59 7.91
CA ALA A 477 -13.56 9.48 8.78
C ALA A 477 -14.61 8.37 8.88
N ASN A 478 -14.14 7.12 9.03
CA ASN A 478 -14.97 5.93 9.23
C ASN A 478 -15.99 5.68 8.10
N GLN A 479 -15.63 6.04 6.85
CA GLN A 479 -16.43 5.78 5.65
C GLN A 479 -15.83 4.68 4.77
N GLU A 480 -15.03 3.78 5.34
CA GLU A 480 -14.41 2.66 4.63
C GLU A 480 -15.43 1.83 3.86
N ASP A 481 -16.57 1.48 4.48
CA ASP A 481 -17.62 0.69 3.86
C ASP A 481 -18.14 1.34 2.57
N ARG A 482 -18.35 2.66 2.61
CA ARG A 482 -18.80 3.43 1.46
C ARG A 482 -17.77 3.44 0.34
N LEU A 483 -16.50 3.64 0.70
CA LEU A 483 -15.40 3.65 -0.26
C LEU A 483 -15.16 2.26 -0.87
N ILE A 484 -15.21 1.21 -0.06
CA ILE A 484 -15.09 -0.19 -0.50
C ILE A 484 -16.20 -0.54 -1.47
N ALA A 485 -17.45 -0.20 -1.15
CA ALA A 485 -18.59 -0.46 -2.02
C ALA A 485 -18.42 0.22 -3.40
N ALA A 486 -18.03 1.50 -3.42
CA ALA A 486 -17.82 2.26 -4.64
C ALA A 486 -16.62 1.73 -5.45
N ALA A 487 -15.49 1.49 -4.80
CA ALA A 487 -14.28 0.97 -5.42
C ALA A 487 -14.50 -0.43 -6.00
N TYR A 488 -15.22 -1.30 -5.28
CA TYR A 488 -15.56 -2.64 -5.74
C TYR A 488 -16.46 -2.60 -6.99
N ASN A 489 -17.54 -1.81 -6.97
CA ASN A 489 -18.41 -1.67 -8.14
C ASN A 489 -17.64 -1.13 -9.34
N TYR A 490 -16.79 -0.10 -9.16
CA TYR A 490 -15.95 0.45 -10.22
C TYR A 490 -14.96 -0.60 -10.76
N GLU A 491 -14.27 -1.35 -9.88
CA GLU A 491 -13.34 -2.42 -10.29
C GLU A 491 -14.04 -3.48 -11.14
N GLN A 492 -15.22 -3.95 -10.71
CA GLN A 492 -15.99 -4.99 -11.40
C GLN A 492 -16.49 -4.52 -12.78
N ALA A 493 -16.82 -3.23 -12.92
CA ALA A 493 -17.28 -2.65 -14.19
C ALA A 493 -16.11 -2.36 -15.14
N SER A 494 -15.04 -1.70 -14.64
CA SER A 494 -13.93 -1.19 -15.44
C SER A 494 -12.93 -2.26 -15.86
N LYS A 495 -12.62 -3.23 -14.98
CA LYS A 495 -11.65 -4.33 -15.18
C LYS A 495 -10.29 -3.87 -15.71
N GLN A 496 -9.79 -2.74 -15.20
CA GLN A 496 -8.59 -2.09 -15.74
C GLN A 496 -7.27 -2.74 -15.31
N ARG A 497 -7.27 -3.64 -14.32
CA ARG A 497 -6.05 -4.32 -13.91
C ARG A 497 -5.51 -5.22 -15.01
N ARG A 498 -4.19 -5.13 -15.27
CA ARG A 498 -3.44 -6.00 -16.18
C ARG A 498 -2.20 -6.55 -15.49
N ALA A 499 -1.72 -7.71 -15.94
CA ALA A 499 -0.45 -8.25 -15.50
C ALA A 499 0.72 -7.40 -16.05
N PRO A 500 1.80 -7.19 -15.27
CA PRO A 500 2.97 -6.46 -15.74
C PRO A 500 3.73 -7.24 -16.80
N ARG A 501 4.46 -6.52 -17.66
CA ARG A 501 5.20 -7.09 -18.79
C ARG A 501 6.72 -7.07 -18.61
N PHE A 502 7.21 -6.50 -17.53
CA PHE A 502 8.63 -6.36 -17.19
C PHE A 502 9.45 -5.72 -18.33
N LEU A 503 8.91 -4.66 -18.93
CA LEU A 503 9.59 -3.92 -19.99
C LEU A 503 10.87 -3.26 -19.44
N ASN A 504 11.83 -3.02 -20.31
CA ASN A 504 13.08 -2.34 -19.95
C ASN A 504 13.25 -1.09 -20.80
N GLY A 505 12.53 -0.04 -20.44
CA GLY A 505 12.46 1.24 -21.16
C GLY A 505 11.15 1.40 -21.95
N ASP A 506 10.95 2.63 -22.43
CA ASP A 506 9.75 2.99 -23.17
C ASP A 506 9.69 2.17 -24.47
N PRO A 507 8.56 1.57 -24.82
CA PRO A 507 8.38 0.95 -26.11
C PRO A 507 8.58 2.02 -27.21
N ALA A 508 9.16 1.63 -28.32
CA ALA A 508 9.31 2.54 -29.47
C ALA A 508 7.95 3.19 -29.77
N PRO A 509 7.91 4.50 -30.05
CA PRO A 509 6.66 5.18 -30.36
C PRO A 509 5.99 4.42 -31.53
N TYR A 510 4.71 4.11 -31.37
CA TYR A 510 3.92 3.55 -32.46
C TYR A 510 3.79 4.63 -33.52
N ILE A 511 4.65 4.58 -34.53
CA ILE A 511 4.51 5.41 -35.72
C ILE A 511 3.32 4.81 -36.50
N SER A 512 2.13 5.36 -36.25
CA SER A 512 0.98 5.10 -37.09
C SER A 512 1.26 5.77 -38.43
N GLY A 513 1.68 4.99 -39.39
CA GLY A 513 1.80 5.51 -40.73
C GLY A 513 2.91 4.84 -41.52
N THR A 514 2.60 3.77 -42.14
CA THR A 514 2.83 3.53 -43.57
C THR A 514 2.11 2.25 -43.94
N ASN A 515 0.94 2.39 -44.42
CA ASN A 515 0.28 1.93 -45.66
C ASN A 515 -1.21 1.93 -45.48
#